data_6da07857878c2ddae10702c667aa753a
#
_entry.id   6da07857878c2ddae10702c667aa753a
#
_cell.length_a   1.000
_cell.length_b   1.000
_cell.length_c   1.000
_cell.angle_alpha   90.00
_cell.angle_beta   90.00
_cell.angle_gamma   90.00
#
_symmetry.space_group_name_H-M   'P 1'
#
loop_
_entity.id
_entity.type
_entity.pdbx_description
1 polymer ?
#
loop_
_entity_poly.entity_id
_entity_poly.type
_entity_poly.pdbx_seq_one_letter_code
_entity_poly.pdbx_strand_id
1 'polypeptide(L)'
;TNAQYRGGAKPEPVFVLEVMVDVAARQLGIDPVELRRRNTLGVDAMPYKTSLGDVYDCGDFRKTYDDCLETGDFAGIAARRDDARKNGKILGLGTSNTVTGVATTNFEHVEVRFDTSGAITLLCGAMDHGQGHGTTFKQVLADKLGIDGGNIRYRYGDTDKVATGVGTFNARCAVFVGSAVSIAADKIIAKGRRIAAHLLEAADDDIVFERGTFAVAGTDRTVTLKDVARAA
;
A
#
# COMPACT_ATOMS: atom_id res chain seq x y z
N THR A 1 24.79 7.51 -15.91
CA THR A 1 23.32 7.60 -16.02
C THR A 1 22.75 7.44 -14.65
N ASN A 2 22.07 8.45 -14.11
CA ASN A 2 21.39 8.34 -12.83
C ASN A 2 20.03 7.69 -13.08
N ALA A 3 19.84 6.47 -12.58
CA ALA A 3 18.57 5.79 -12.59
C ALA A 3 17.81 6.06 -11.28
N GLN A 4 16.50 6.06 -11.33
CA GLN A 4 15.67 6.17 -10.13
C GLN A 4 15.90 4.95 -9.22
N TYR A 5 16.26 5.23 -7.98
CA TYR A 5 16.48 4.22 -6.95
C TYR A 5 16.06 4.79 -5.59
N ARG A 6 15.32 4.03 -4.82
CA ARG A 6 14.86 4.37 -3.44
C ARG A 6 14.64 5.87 -3.21
N GLY A 7 13.47 6.37 -3.58
CA GLY A 7 13.10 7.77 -3.46
C GLY A 7 13.13 8.56 -4.77
N GLY A 8 13.75 8.04 -5.86
CA GLY A 8 13.63 8.60 -7.19
C GLY A 8 14.02 10.08 -7.29
N ALA A 9 15.23 10.46 -6.83
CA ALA A 9 15.74 11.84 -6.76
C ALA A 9 14.99 12.75 -5.75
N LYS A 10 14.19 12.20 -4.84
CA LYS A 10 13.55 12.97 -3.76
C LYS A 10 14.45 13.20 -2.55
N PRO A 11 15.33 12.25 -2.15
CA PRO A 11 16.22 12.47 -0.98
C PRO A 11 17.11 13.69 -1.13
N GLU A 12 17.61 13.99 -2.32
CA GLU A 12 18.54 15.11 -2.55
C GLU A 12 17.86 16.48 -2.32
N PRO A 13 16.72 16.81 -2.93
CA PRO A 13 16.03 18.07 -2.65
C PRO A 13 15.52 18.13 -1.20
N VAL A 14 15.07 17.01 -0.62
CA VAL A 14 14.67 16.97 0.80
C VAL A 14 15.87 17.31 1.69
N PHE A 15 17.06 16.73 1.45
CA PHE A 15 18.27 17.06 2.18
C PHE A 15 18.57 18.56 2.12
N VAL A 16 18.56 19.15 0.93
CA VAL A 16 18.83 20.59 0.75
C VAL A 16 17.81 21.43 1.52
N LEU A 17 16.52 21.16 1.37
CA LEU A 17 15.45 21.90 2.04
C LEU A 17 15.55 21.79 3.56
N GLU A 18 15.77 20.61 4.08
CA GLU A 18 15.82 20.36 5.53
C GLU A 18 17.07 20.98 6.18
N VAL A 19 18.22 20.96 5.47
CA VAL A 19 19.42 21.68 5.92
C VAL A 19 19.18 23.20 5.91
N MET A 20 18.49 23.73 4.90
CA MET A 20 18.13 25.16 4.85
C MET A 20 17.19 25.54 5.99
N VAL A 21 16.23 24.69 6.34
CA VAL A 21 15.36 24.91 7.52
C VAL A 21 16.19 24.97 8.80
N ASP A 22 17.17 24.10 8.98
CA ASP A 22 18.07 24.13 10.14
C ASP A 22 18.94 25.40 10.17
N VAL A 23 19.42 25.85 9.00
CA VAL A 23 20.18 27.11 8.91
C VAL A 23 19.28 28.31 9.24
N ALA A 24 18.07 28.36 8.69
CA ALA A 24 17.10 29.42 8.97
C ALA A 24 16.72 29.44 10.46
N ALA A 25 16.47 28.29 11.06
CA ALA A 25 16.16 28.18 12.48
C ALA A 25 17.27 28.79 13.36
N ARG A 26 18.53 28.44 13.06
CA ARG A 26 19.69 29.02 13.77
C ARG A 26 19.81 30.54 13.59
N GLN A 27 19.60 31.05 12.37
CA GLN A 27 19.66 32.48 12.09
C GLN A 27 18.55 33.27 12.76
N LEU A 28 17.36 32.68 12.85
CA LEU A 28 16.18 33.29 13.48
C LEU A 28 16.14 33.10 15.00
N GLY A 29 17.05 32.30 15.57
CA GLY A 29 17.02 31.95 16.99
C GLY A 29 15.79 31.13 17.39
N ILE A 30 15.24 30.36 16.46
CA ILE A 30 14.08 29.49 16.67
C ILE A 30 14.55 28.05 16.76
N ASP A 31 13.92 27.25 17.63
CA ASP A 31 14.17 25.80 17.67
C ASP A 31 13.82 25.15 16.33
N PRO A 32 14.70 24.32 15.74
CA PRO A 32 14.45 23.71 14.43
C PRO A 32 13.18 22.84 14.37
N VAL A 33 12.82 22.20 15.48
CA VAL A 33 11.58 21.41 15.60
C VAL A 33 10.37 22.34 15.54
N GLU A 34 10.44 23.44 16.31
CA GLU A 34 9.37 24.43 16.36
C GLU A 34 9.20 25.13 15.00
N LEU A 35 10.29 25.45 14.29
CA LEU A 35 10.18 26.02 12.95
C LEU A 35 9.46 25.07 11.98
N ARG A 36 9.76 23.78 12.02
CA ARG A 36 9.05 22.77 11.21
C ARG A 36 7.58 22.67 11.62
N ARG A 37 7.29 22.64 12.91
CA ARG A 37 5.91 22.55 13.42
C ARG A 37 5.04 23.71 12.92
N ARG A 38 5.56 24.94 12.90
CA ARG A 38 4.87 26.13 12.35
C ARG A 38 4.58 26.01 10.86
N ASN A 39 5.42 25.29 10.12
CA ASN A 39 5.29 25.13 8.67
C ASN A 39 4.61 23.80 8.28
N THR A 40 4.20 22.98 9.23
CA THR A 40 3.49 21.73 8.97
C THR A 40 1.98 21.98 8.94
N LEU A 41 1.33 21.53 7.87
CA LEU A 41 -0.11 21.65 7.71
C LEU A 41 -0.85 20.82 8.75
N GLY A 42 -1.87 21.39 9.35
CA GLY A 42 -2.82 20.68 10.21
C GLY A 42 -4.00 20.11 9.41
N VAL A 43 -4.82 19.29 10.06
CA VAL A 43 -6.03 18.70 9.45
C VAL A 43 -7.04 19.76 9.00
N ASP A 44 -7.07 20.89 9.68
CA ASP A 44 -7.94 22.06 9.38
C ASP A 44 -7.60 22.76 8.06
N ALA A 45 -6.41 22.51 7.51
CA ALA A 45 -6.00 23.05 6.21
C ALA A 45 -6.48 22.18 5.02
N MET A 46 -7.02 20.99 5.28
CA MET A 46 -7.40 20.06 4.21
C MET A 46 -8.81 20.33 3.66
N PRO A 47 -9.03 20.19 2.33
CA PRO A 47 -8.03 19.92 1.28
C PRO A 47 -7.14 21.12 1.00
N TYR A 48 -5.83 20.89 0.87
CA TYR A 48 -4.84 21.94 0.63
C TYR A 48 -4.24 21.85 -0.77
N LYS A 49 -4.34 22.92 -1.54
CA LYS A 49 -3.71 23.02 -2.86
C LYS A 49 -2.33 23.66 -2.72
N THR A 50 -1.29 22.92 -3.09
CA THR A 50 0.08 23.42 -3.07
C THR A 50 0.33 24.46 -4.18
N SER A 51 1.38 25.25 -4.04
CA SER A 51 1.80 26.22 -5.08
C SER A 51 2.23 25.54 -6.39
N LEU A 52 2.57 24.23 -6.34
CA LEU A 52 2.96 23.44 -7.51
C LEU A 52 1.76 22.73 -8.16
N GLY A 53 0.56 22.87 -7.60
CA GLY A 53 -0.67 22.33 -8.17
C GLY A 53 -1.13 21.00 -7.61
N ASP A 54 -0.33 20.36 -6.76
CA ASP A 54 -0.75 19.15 -6.05
C ASP A 54 -1.86 19.47 -5.05
N VAL A 55 -2.72 18.49 -4.79
CA VAL A 55 -3.78 18.60 -3.79
C VAL A 55 -3.55 17.55 -2.71
N TYR A 56 -3.42 17.99 -1.47
CA TYR A 56 -3.51 17.12 -0.30
C TYR A 56 -4.97 17.07 0.14
N ASP A 57 -5.62 15.97 -0.12
CA ASP A 57 -7.05 15.77 0.12
C ASP A 57 -7.35 15.40 1.57
N CYS A 58 -6.41 14.76 2.25
CA CYS A 58 -6.50 14.35 3.64
C CYS A 58 -5.12 14.22 4.27
N GLY A 59 -5.08 14.11 5.59
CA GLY A 59 -3.87 13.86 6.36
C GLY A 59 -3.78 14.76 7.60
N ASP A 60 -3.16 14.25 8.66
CA ASP A 60 -2.77 15.01 9.84
C ASP A 60 -1.24 14.97 9.96
N PHE A 61 -0.59 15.82 9.16
CA PHE A 61 0.88 15.85 9.10
C PHE A 61 1.48 16.39 10.40
N ARG A 62 0.76 17.28 11.09
CA ARG A 62 1.23 17.82 12.37
C ARG A 62 1.24 16.75 13.44
N LYS A 63 0.14 15.99 13.55
CA LYS A 63 0.09 14.86 14.49
C LYS A 63 1.18 13.83 14.19
N THR A 64 1.37 13.46 12.92
CA THR A 64 2.42 12.52 12.52
C THR A 64 3.82 13.00 12.92
N TYR A 65 4.08 14.30 12.78
CA TYR A 65 5.35 14.90 13.20
C TYR A 65 5.51 14.87 14.71
N ASP A 66 4.48 15.26 15.46
CA ASP A 66 4.48 15.27 16.93
C ASP A 66 4.63 13.86 17.52
N ASP A 67 3.92 12.87 16.98
CA ASP A 67 4.06 11.45 17.37
C ASP A 67 5.49 10.93 17.11
N CYS A 68 6.13 11.36 16.02
CA CYS A 68 7.52 11.02 15.74
C CYS A 68 8.49 11.62 16.77
N LEU A 69 8.28 12.88 17.16
CA LEU A 69 9.09 13.55 18.17
C LEU A 69 8.94 12.91 19.56
N GLU A 70 7.73 12.52 19.92
CA GLU A 70 7.43 11.82 21.17
C GLU A 70 8.10 10.43 21.19
N THR A 71 7.88 9.63 20.13
CA THR A 71 8.48 8.29 20.00
C THR A 71 10.01 8.33 20.01
N GLY A 72 10.61 9.37 19.41
CA GLY A 72 12.04 9.61 19.40
C GLY A 72 12.59 10.22 20.69
N ASP A 73 11.74 10.48 21.68
CA ASP A 73 12.11 11.15 22.94
C ASP A 73 12.94 12.42 22.71
N PHE A 74 12.43 13.32 21.89
CA PHE A 74 13.10 14.58 21.62
C PHE A 74 13.20 15.46 22.86
N ALA A 75 12.27 15.38 23.78
CA ALA A 75 12.28 16.10 25.05
C ALA A 75 13.45 15.66 25.94
N GLY A 76 13.81 14.37 25.95
CA GLY A 76 14.89 13.81 26.75
C GLY A 76 16.30 13.97 26.14
N ILE A 77 16.44 14.62 24.98
CA ILE A 77 17.71 14.68 24.24
C ILE A 77 18.85 15.32 25.03
N ALA A 78 18.57 16.33 25.85
CA ALA A 78 19.59 17.02 26.64
C ALA A 78 20.23 16.05 27.65
N ALA A 79 19.42 15.29 28.39
CA ALA A 79 19.91 14.30 29.34
C ALA A 79 20.70 13.18 28.65
N ARG A 80 20.23 12.70 27.49
CA ARG A 80 20.93 11.67 26.71
C ARG A 80 22.26 12.16 26.15
N ARG A 81 22.36 13.43 25.75
CA ARG A 81 23.62 14.06 25.32
C ARG A 81 24.61 14.16 26.46
N ASP A 82 24.17 14.51 27.65
CA ASP A 82 25.03 14.60 28.82
C ASP A 82 25.55 13.23 29.25
N ASP A 83 24.69 12.20 29.20
CA ASP A 83 25.12 10.84 29.46
C ASP A 83 26.11 10.33 28.38
N ALA A 84 25.85 10.59 27.11
CA ALA A 84 26.76 10.25 26.02
C ALA A 84 28.16 10.90 26.23
N ARG A 85 28.20 12.19 26.63
CA ARG A 85 29.46 12.90 26.90
C ARG A 85 30.24 12.27 28.06
N LYS A 86 29.59 11.86 29.14
CA LYS A 86 30.20 11.16 30.26
C LYS A 86 30.88 9.86 29.81
N ASN A 87 30.32 9.22 28.76
CA ASN A 87 30.85 7.99 28.17
C ASN A 87 31.78 8.24 26.97
N GLY A 88 32.32 9.48 26.80
CA GLY A 88 33.20 9.81 25.69
C GLY A 88 32.57 9.80 24.29
N LYS A 89 31.25 9.90 24.21
CA LYS A 89 30.47 9.86 22.96
C LYS A 89 29.83 11.22 22.64
N ILE A 90 29.57 11.44 21.37
CA ILE A 90 28.78 12.58 20.88
C ILE A 90 27.46 12.04 20.35
N LEU A 91 26.34 12.55 20.86
CA LEU A 91 25.01 12.20 20.38
C LEU A 91 24.46 13.34 19.50
N GLY A 92 24.30 13.04 18.21
CA GLY A 92 23.60 13.89 17.24
C GLY A 92 22.11 13.62 17.24
N LEU A 93 21.34 14.63 16.92
CA LEU A 93 19.90 14.52 16.68
C LEU A 93 19.57 15.33 15.44
N GLY A 94 18.77 14.74 14.56
CA GLY A 94 18.20 15.41 13.41
C GLY A 94 16.76 14.94 13.19
N THR A 95 15.96 15.80 12.61
CA THR A 95 14.61 15.46 12.15
C THR A 95 14.40 16.03 10.77
N SER A 96 13.58 15.35 9.98
CA SER A 96 13.10 15.84 8.67
C SER A 96 11.59 15.63 8.57
N ASN A 97 10.93 16.49 7.83
CA ASN A 97 9.48 16.40 7.61
C ASN A 97 9.19 16.59 6.12
N THR A 98 8.75 15.52 5.47
CA THR A 98 8.49 15.55 4.02
C THR A 98 7.24 14.78 3.65
N VAL A 99 6.52 15.27 2.66
CA VAL A 99 5.38 14.58 2.04
C VAL A 99 5.80 14.08 0.67
N THR A 100 5.51 12.81 0.40
CA THR A 100 5.80 12.20 -0.90
C THR A 100 4.52 11.79 -1.57
N GLY A 101 4.27 12.33 -2.76
CA GLY A 101 3.16 11.91 -3.61
C GLY A 101 3.28 10.44 -4.00
N VAL A 102 2.14 9.76 -4.09
CA VAL A 102 2.00 8.36 -4.50
C VAL A 102 1.62 8.31 -5.97
N ALA A 103 2.29 7.45 -6.74
CA ALA A 103 1.96 7.02 -8.09
C ALA A 103 1.84 8.10 -9.17
N THR A 104 2.55 7.89 -10.27
CA THR A 104 2.50 8.75 -11.46
C THR A 104 1.81 8.09 -12.66
N THR A 105 1.43 6.81 -12.56
CA THR A 105 0.82 6.02 -13.63
C THR A 105 -0.46 5.36 -13.15
N ASN A 106 -1.46 5.31 -14.01
CA ASN A 106 -2.85 5.15 -13.65
C ASN A 106 -3.42 3.75 -13.87
N PHE A 107 -2.61 2.75 -14.20
CA PHE A 107 -3.11 1.39 -14.37
C PHE A 107 -2.14 0.33 -13.88
N GLU A 108 -2.67 -0.84 -13.57
CA GLU A 108 -1.93 -2.08 -13.42
C GLU A 108 -2.81 -3.23 -13.89
N HIS A 109 -2.17 -4.31 -14.30
CA HIS A 109 -2.85 -5.50 -14.75
C HIS A 109 -2.59 -6.65 -13.78
N VAL A 110 -3.66 -7.36 -13.43
CA VAL A 110 -3.60 -8.63 -12.74
C VAL A 110 -4.45 -9.66 -13.46
N GLU A 111 -4.03 -10.89 -13.39
CA GLU A 111 -4.78 -12.04 -13.88
C GLU A 111 -4.85 -13.09 -12.78
N VAL A 112 -6.03 -13.66 -12.57
CA VAL A 112 -6.23 -14.77 -11.64
C VAL A 112 -6.65 -15.99 -12.45
N ARG A 113 -5.83 -17.03 -12.42
CA ARG A 113 -6.08 -18.30 -13.11
C ARG A 113 -6.42 -19.38 -12.12
N PHE A 114 -7.44 -20.15 -12.44
CA PHE A 114 -7.76 -21.39 -11.77
C PHE A 114 -7.33 -22.55 -12.69
N ASP A 115 -6.71 -23.56 -12.13
CA ASP A 115 -6.47 -24.82 -12.85
C ASP A 115 -7.55 -25.86 -12.49
N THR A 116 -7.57 -26.95 -13.23
CA THR A 116 -8.55 -28.05 -13.02
C THR A 116 -8.42 -28.74 -11.67
N SER A 117 -7.30 -28.59 -10.95
CA SER A 117 -7.13 -29.05 -9.57
C SER A 117 -7.79 -28.10 -8.54
N GLY A 118 -8.13 -26.88 -8.99
CA GLY A 118 -8.61 -25.80 -8.14
C GLY A 118 -7.47 -24.97 -7.52
N ALA A 119 -6.23 -25.16 -7.95
CA ALA A 119 -5.13 -24.29 -7.55
C ALA A 119 -5.27 -22.92 -8.22
N ILE A 120 -4.89 -21.87 -7.50
CA ILE A 120 -5.06 -20.49 -7.91
C ILE A 120 -3.69 -19.87 -8.16
N THR A 121 -3.54 -19.19 -9.29
CA THR A 121 -2.36 -18.42 -9.61
C THR A 121 -2.75 -16.95 -9.84
N LEU A 122 -2.16 -16.06 -9.03
CA LEU A 122 -2.23 -14.62 -9.21
C LEU A 122 -1.01 -14.15 -9.99
N LEU A 123 -1.23 -13.58 -11.17
CA LEU A 123 -0.19 -13.03 -12.03
C LEU A 123 -0.25 -11.50 -12.00
N CYS A 124 0.93 -10.87 -11.91
CA CYS A 124 1.05 -9.41 -11.81
C CYS A 124 2.33 -8.91 -12.46
N GLY A 125 2.28 -7.76 -13.12
CA GLY A 125 3.46 -7.10 -13.67
C GLY A 125 4.36 -6.44 -12.63
N ALA A 126 3.84 -6.16 -11.43
CA ALA A 126 4.58 -5.50 -10.37
C ALA A 126 5.51 -6.47 -9.64
N MET A 127 6.80 -6.29 -9.87
CA MET A 127 7.88 -7.11 -9.32
C MET A 127 8.04 -6.89 -7.80
N ASP A 128 8.36 -7.94 -7.06
CA ASP A 128 8.76 -7.86 -5.66
C ASP A 128 10.25 -7.52 -5.55
N HIS A 129 10.56 -6.46 -4.83
CA HIS A 129 11.95 -6.04 -4.53
C HIS A 129 12.32 -6.27 -3.06
N GLY A 130 11.57 -7.12 -2.36
CA GLY A 130 11.71 -7.37 -0.93
C GLY A 130 10.62 -6.73 -0.06
N GLN A 131 9.62 -6.04 -0.66
CA GLN A 131 8.52 -5.42 0.07
C GLN A 131 7.32 -6.35 0.36
N GLY A 132 7.45 -7.63 0.03
CA GLY A 132 6.47 -8.64 0.41
C GLY A 132 5.19 -8.69 -0.43
N HIS A 133 5.25 -8.32 -1.71
CA HIS A 133 4.10 -8.37 -2.62
C HIS A 133 3.44 -9.75 -2.69
N GLY A 134 4.25 -10.81 -2.69
CA GLY A 134 3.76 -12.18 -2.70
C GLY A 134 2.93 -12.54 -1.46
N THR A 135 3.13 -11.87 -0.34
CA THR A 135 2.28 -12.01 0.85
C THR A 135 1.07 -11.09 0.76
N THR A 136 1.31 -9.80 0.57
CA THR A 136 0.26 -8.76 0.63
C THR A 136 -0.84 -8.98 -0.40
N PHE A 137 -0.50 -9.21 -1.68
CA PHE A 137 -1.54 -9.35 -2.71
C PHE A 137 -2.27 -10.70 -2.66
N LYS A 138 -1.61 -11.75 -2.15
CA LYS A 138 -2.30 -13.00 -1.83
C LYS A 138 -3.31 -12.82 -0.69
N GLN A 139 -2.97 -12.03 0.35
CA GLN A 139 -3.92 -11.69 1.41
C GLN A 139 -5.15 -10.97 0.87
N VAL A 140 -4.97 -9.93 0.05
CA VAL A 140 -6.08 -9.20 -0.56
C VAL A 140 -7.01 -10.13 -1.35
N LEU A 141 -6.45 -11.03 -2.16
CA LEU A 141 -7.23 -12.00 -2.93
C LEU A 141 -7.91 -13.03 -2.03
N ALA A 142 -7.19 -13.54 -1.04
CA ALA A 142 -7.68 -14.53 -0.09
C ALA A 142 -8.84 -13.99 0.75
N ASP A 143 -8.71 -12.79 1.28
CA ASP A 143 -9.75 -12.12 2.07
C ASP A 143 -11.02 -11.88 1.25
N LYS A 144 -10.87 -11.39 0.02
CA LYS A 144 -12.00 -11.16 -0.90
C LYS A 144 -12.72 -12.45 -1.30
N LEU A 145 -11.97 -13.53 -1.54
CA LEU A 145 -12.55 -14.81 -1.95
C LEU A 145 -12.90 -15.71 -0.76
N GLY A 146 -12.53 -15.36 0.47
CA GLY A 146 -12.77 -16.16 1.66
C GLY A 146 -12.07 -17.53 1.62
N ILE A 147 -10.82 -17.57 1.13
CA ILE A 147 -10.04 -18.79 0.93
C ILE A 147 -8.69 -18.68 1.65
N ASP A 148 -8.00 -19.83 1.82
CA ASP A 148 -6.65 -19.85 2.36
C ASP A 148 -5.64 -19.28 1.34
N GLY A 149 -4.93 -18.22 1.74
CA GLY A 149 -3.86 -17.59 0.94
C GLY A 149 -2.68 -18.52 0.63
N GLY A 150 -2.49 -19.58 1.41
CA GLY A 150 -1.51 -20.63 1.15
C GLY A 150 -1.75 -21.37 -0.16
N ASN A 151 -2.99 -21.44 -0.61
CA ASN A 151 -3.39 -22.08 -1.87
C ASN A 151 -3.20 -21.19 -3.11
N ILE A 152 -2.75 -19.94 -2.93
CA ILE A 152 -2.53 -18.98 -4.02
C ILE A 152 -1.04 -18.94 -4.37
N ARG A 153 -0.71 -19.25 -5.62
CA ARG A 153 0.62 -19.00 -6.18
C ARG A 153 0.71 -17.59 -6.70
N TYR A 154 1.77 -16.87 -6.34
CA TYR A 154 2.04 -15.53 -6.88
C TYR A 154 3.14 -15.60 -7.93
N ARG A 155 2.91 -15.02 -9.11
CA ARG A 155 3.85 -14.93 -10.21
C ARG A 155 3.92 -13.51 -10.73
N TYR A 156 5.13 -12.98 -10.94
CA TYR A 156 5.38 -11.61 -11.35
C TYR A 156 6.61 -11.48 -12.23
N GLY A 157 6.70 -10.40 -13.00
CA GLY A 157 7.89 -10.03 -13.75
C GLY A 157 8.29 -10.98 -14.89
N ASP A 158 7.47 -11.96 -15.20
CA ASP A 158 7.70 -12.94 -16.26
C ASP A 158 6.86 -12.54 -17.49
N THR A 159 7.50 -11.95 -18.48
CA THR A 159 6.83 -11.44 -19.68
C THR A 159 6.23 -12.52 -20.56
N ASP A 160 6.60 -13.78 -20.37
CA ASP A 160 5.97 -14.92 -21.06
C ASP A 160 4.63 -15.30 -20.42
N LYS A 161 4.38 -14.86 -19.19
CA LYS A 161 3.19 -15.22 -18.41
C LYS A 161 2.29 -14.04 -18.09
N VAL A 162 2.87 -12.87 -17.93
CA VAL A 162 2.17 -11.64 -17.60
C VAL A 162 1.99 -10.80 -18.86
N ALA A 163 0.75 -10.62 -19.28
CA ALA A 163 0.43 -9.97 -20.56
C ALA A 163 0.88 -8.50 -20.62
N THR A 164 0.76 -7.79 -19.50
CA THR A 164 1.19 -6.39 -19.38
C THR A 164 1.38 -6.00 -17.92
N GLY A 165 2.14 -4.94 -17.67
CA GLY A 165 2.35 -4.39 -16.34
C GLY A 165 3.25 -3.17 -16.40
N VAL A 166 3.14 -2.29 -15.41
CA VAL A 166 3.94 -1.07 -15.34
C VAL A 166 5.16 -1.26 -14.45
N GLY A 167 5.04 -2.12 -13.44
CA GLY A 167 6.14 -2.41 -12.52
C GLY A 167 6.04 -1.73 -11.16
N THR A 168 7.10 -1.88 -10.37
CA THR A 168 7.15 -1.47 -8.97
C THR A 168 8.03 -0.26 -8.77
N PHE A 169 7.44 0.88 -8.48
CA PHE A 169 8.12 2.14 -8.15
C PHE A 169 7.13 3.14 -7.52
N ASN A 170 7.65 4.20 -6.91
CA ASN A 170 6.88 5.36 -6.44
C ASN A 170 5.63 5.01 -5.59
N ALA A 171 5.74 4.03 -4.70
CA ALA A 171 4.70 3.57 -3.77
C ALA A 171 3.34 3.20 -4.42
N ARG A 172 3.31 2.91 -5.73
CA ARG A 172 2.07 2.71 -6.51
C ARG A 172 1.41 1.34 -6.30
N CYS A 173 2.18 0.32 -5.94
CA CYS A 173 1.69 -1.07 -6.01
C CYS A 173 0.55 -1.37 -5.04
N ALA A 174 0.60 -0.84 -3.81
CA ALA A 174 -0.49 -1.06 -2.86
C ALA A 174 -1.83 -0.54 -3.41
N VAL A 175 -1.84 0.63 -4.04
CA VAL A 175 -3.04 1.24 -4.61
C VAL A 175 -3.46 0.53 -5.89
N PHE A 176 -2.60 0.48 -6.91
CA PHE A 176 -3.01 0.00 -8.24
C PHE A 176 -3.11 -1.52 -8.32
N VAL A 177 -2.13 -2.27 -7.81
CA VAL A 177 -2.20 -3.73 -7.82
C VAL A 177 -3.26 -4.22 -6.83
N GLY A 178 -3.31 -3.65 -5.62
CA GLY A 178 -4.33 -4.00 -4.63
C GLY A 178 -5.75 -3.78 -5.15
N SER A 179 -6.01 -2.63 -5.80
CA SER A 179 -7.29 -2.34 -6.44
C SER A 179 -7.59 -3.30 -7.61
N ALA A 180 -6.60 -3.59 -8.46
CA ALA A 180 -6.76 -4.51 -9.57
C ALA A 180 -7.07 -5.94 -9.09
N VAL A 181 -6.41 -6.40 -8.02
CA VAL A 181 -6.71 -7.70 -7.37
C VAL A 181 -8.13 -7.72 -6.81
N SER A 182 -8.55 -6.65 -6.13
CA SER A 182 -9.91 -6.54 -5.60
C SER A 182 -10.96 -6.59 -6.71
N ILE A 183 -10.77 -5.82 -7.78
CA ILE A 183 -11.66 -5.83 -8.96
C ILE A 183 -11.68 -7.21 -9.64
N ALA A 184 -10.54 -7.88 -9.75
CA ALA A 184 -10.47 -9.23 -10.31
C ALA A 184 -11.26 -10.22 -9.44
N ALA A 185 -11.16 -10.14 -8.12
CA ALA A 185 -11.94 -10.96 -7.20
C ALA A 185 -13.44 -10.73 -7.36
N ASP A 186 -13.88 -9.47 -7.48
CA ASP A 186 -15.30 -9.14 -7.70
C ASP A 186 -15.82 -9.73 -9.02
N LYS A 187 -15.01 -9.69 -10.09
CA LYS A 187 -15.35 -10.34 -11.38
C LYS A 187 -15.45 -11.87 -11.26
N ILE A 188 -14.54 -12.48 -10.47
CA ILE A 188 -14.57 -13.93 -10.20
C ILE A 188 -15.87 -14.31 -9.47
N ILE A 189 -16.24 -13.56 -8.43
CA ILE A 189 -17.47 -13.77 -7.68
C ILE A 189 -18.69 -13.62 -8.61
N ALA A 190 -18.73 -12.57 -9.41
CA ALA A 190 -19.84 -12.33 -10.34
C ALA A 190 -19.97 -13.44 -11.40
N LYS A 191 -18.84 -13.89 -11.99
CA LYS A 191 -18.85 -15.04 -12.91
C LYS A 191 -19.25 -16.33 -12.19
N GLY A 192 -18.70 -16.52 -10.98
CA GLY A 192 -18.96 -17.69 -10.16
C GLY A 192 -20.44 -17.84 -9.76
N ARG A 193 -21.14 -16.73 -9.47
CA ARG A 193 -22.59 -16.76 -9.21
C ARG A 193 -23.38 -17.38 -10.34
N ARG A 194 -23.13 -16.97 -11.58
CA ARG A 194 -23.83 -17.51 -12.76
C ARG A 194 -23.58 -19.01 -12.96
N ILE A 195 -22.34 -19.45 -12.73
CA ILE A 195 -22.01 -20.88 -12.83
C ILE A 195 -22.67 -21.66 -11.68
N ALA A 196 -22.61 -21.12 -10.45
CA ALA A 196 -23.23 -21.71 -9.27
C ALA A 196 -24.76 -21.81 -9.43
N ALA A 197 -25.41 -20.78 -9.98
CA ALA A 197 -26.85 -20.79 -10.29
C ALA A 197 -27.19 -21.95 -11.22
N HIS A 198 -26.39 -22.15 -12.29
CA HIS A 198 -26.59 -23.30 -13.18
C HIS A 198 -26.39 -24.65 -12.48
N LEU A 199 -25.30 -24.79 -11.68
CA LEU A 199 -25.00 -26.02 -10.94
C LEU A 199 -26.05 -26.35 -9.86
N LEU A 200 -26.62 -25.30 -9.26
CA LEU A 200 -27.62 -25.43 -8.20
C LEU A 200 -29.07 -25.33 -8.73
N GLU A 201 -29.28 -25.23 -10.04
CA GLU A 201 -30.61 -25.08 -10.64
C GLU A 201 -31.43 -23.98 -9.94
N ALA A 202 -30.86 -22.79 -9.80
CA ALA A 202 -31.45 -21.64 -9.13
C ALA A 202 -31.28 -20.36 -9.99
N ALA A 203 -31.98 -19.28 -9.65
CA ALA A 203 -31.77 -18.00 -10.31
C ALA A 203 -30.48 -17.33 -9.83
N ASP A 204 -29.82 -16.55 -10.70
CA ASP A 204 -28.59 -15.83 -10.37
C ASP A 204 -28.74 -14.93 -9.12
N ASP A 205 -29.91 -14.29 -8.99
CA ASP A 205 -30.23 -13.37 -7.90
C ASP A 205 -30.42 -14.09 -6.54
N ASP A 206 -30.72 -15.39 -6.56
CA ASP A 206 -30.84 -16.21 -5.35
C ASP A 206 -29.49 -16.73 -4.84
N ILE A 207 -28.38 -16.54 -5.61
CA ILE A 207 -27.06 -17.00 -5.21
C ILE A 207 -26.36 -15.96 -4.37
N VAL A 208 -26.02 -16.32 -3.14
CA VAL A 208 -25.14 -15.54 -2.25
C VAL A 208 -23.75 -16.16 -2.23
N PHE A 209 -22.74 -15.32 -2.05
CA PHE A 209 -21.34 -15.76 -1.92
C PHE A 209 -20.79 -15.35 -0.58
N GLU A 210 -20.30 -16.30 0.17
CA GLU A 210 -19.62 -16.06 1.44
C GLU A 210 -18.49 -17.07 1.64
N ARG A 211 -17.30 -16.59 2.03
CA ARG A 211 -16.14 -17.40 2.44
C ARG A 211 -15.84 -18.59 1.51
N GLY A 212 -15.72 -18.30 0.22
CA GLY A 212 -15.36 -19.31 -0.79
C GLY A 212 -16.48 -20.26 -1.17
N THR A 213 -17.73 -19.97 -0.77
CA THR A 213 -18.90 -20.83 -1.02
C THR A 213 -20.03 -20.01 -1.64
N PHE A 214 -20.65 -20.58 -2.66
CA PHE A 214 -21.90 -20.09 -3.24
C PHE A 214 -23.06 -20.91 -2.69
N ALA A 215 -24.13 -20.25 -2.26
CA ALA A 215 -25.30 -20.88 -1.67
C ALA A 215 -26.58 -20.32 -2.29
N VAL A 216 -27.61 -21.13 -2.38
CA VAL A 216 -28.97 -20.63 -2.65
C VAL A 216 -29.54 -20.05 -1.37
N ALA A 217 -29.90 -18.77 -1.39
CA ALA A 217 -30.37 -18.03 -0.23
C ALA A 217 -31.51 -18.76 0.49
N GLY A 218 -31.40 -18.89 1.81
CA GLY A 218 -32.42 -19.53 2.63
C GLY A 218 -32.47 -21.06 2.57
N THR A 219 -31.47 -21.71 1.92
CA THR A 219 -31.39 -23.18 1.81
C THR A 219 -30.00 -23.69 2.25
N ASP A 220 -29.84 -25.02 2.30
CA ASP A 220 -28.58 -25.71 2.54
C ASP A 220 -27.83 -26.09 1.24
N ARG A 221 -28.36 -25.71 0.08
CA ARG A 221 -27.77 -26.01 -1.24
C ARG A 221 -26.57 -25.11 -1.48
N THR A 222 -25.39 -25.72 -1.58
CA THR A 222 -24.14 -24.99 -1.72
C THR A 222 -23.19 -25.64 -2.73
N VAL A 223 -22.30 -24.83 -3.33
CA VAL A 223 -21.14 -25.27 -4.10
C VAL A 223 -19.93 -24.44 -3.72
N THR A 224 -18.75 -25.04 -3.69
CA THR A 224 -17.52 -24.30 -3.38
C THR A 224 -17.00 -23.54 -4.59
N LEU A 225 -16.19 -22.50 -4.36
CA LEU A 225 -15.45 -21.80 -5.41
C LEU A 225 -14.62 -22.75 -6.27
N LYS A 226 -14.07 -23.83 -5.66
CA LYS A 226 -13.34 -24.87 -6.35
C LYS A 226 -14.20 -25.69 -7.31
N ASP A 227 -15.41 -26.04 -6.91
CA ASP A 227 -16.35 -26.78 -7.76
C ASP A 227 -16.82 -25.91 -8.92
N VAL A 228 -17.11 -24.64 -8.65
CA VAL A 228 -17.43 -23.64 -9.68
C VAL A 228 -16.27 -23.49 -10.67
N ALA A 229 -15.02 -23.40 -10.20
CA ALA A 229 -13.83 -23.27 -11.05
C ALA A 229 -13.60 -24.53 -11.93
N ARG A 230 -14.02 -25.71 -11.48
CA ARG A 230 -13.94 -26.94 -12.28
C ARG A 230 -15.02 -27.05 -13.36
N ALA A 231 -16.16 -26.39 -13.15
CA ALA A 231 -17.27 -26.37 -14.07
C ALA A 231 -17.17 -25.24 -15.11
N ALA A 232 -16.21 -24.29 -14.94
CA ALA A 232 -16.04 -23.10 -15.77
C ALA A 232 -15.27 -23.38 -17.06
#